data_73971ba53c7bc8538249ffcd27289265
#
_entry.id   73971ba53c7bc8538249ffcd27289265
#
_cell.length_a   1.000
_cell.length_b   1.000
_cell.length_c   1.000
_cell.angle_alpha   90.00
_cell.angle_beta   90.00
_cell.angle_gamma   90.00
#
_symmetry.space_group_name_H-M   'P 1'
#
loop_
_entity.id
_entity.type
_entity.pdbx_description
1 polymer ?
#
loop_
_entity_poly.entity_id
_entity_poly.type
_entity_poly.pdbx_seq_one_letter_code
_entity_poly.pdbx_strand_id
1 'polypeptide(L)'
;MIRPYSPSDKPAVLHIWREASAIAHPFLSAALVAQAEAMIRDQFLDLAETWMIDADDMPAGFIALLGNEVGGLFVLPSHQGKGYGRALLDHALHTRVELELCVFAANHQAHGFYKAYGFQAGEERLNSFFDQPEIVMHLSR
;
A
#
# COMPACT_ATOMS: atom_id res chain seq x y z
N MET A 1 -8.59 14.85 1.86
CA MET A 1 -8.06 15.18 3.20
C MET A 1 -7.47 13.94 3.85
N ILE A 2 -6.29 14.07 4.45
CA ILE A 2 -5.62 12.95 5.12
C ILE A 2 -5.88 13.03 6.62
N ARG A 3 -6.25 11.90 7.21
CA ARG A 3 -6.54 11.80 8.64
C ARG A 3 -6.03 10.47 9.20
N PRO A 4 -5.82 10.38 10.53
CA PRO A 4 -5.40 9.12 11.11
C PRO A 4 -6.50 8.06 11.00
N TYR A 5 -6.06 6.81 10.85
CA TYR A 5 -6.94 5.65 10.89
C TYR A 5 -7.52 5.46 12.28
N SER A 6 -8.80 5.08 12.34
CA SER A 6 -9.42 4.60 13.58
C SER A 6 -10.03 3.22 13.34
N PRO A 7 -10.31 2.44 14.40
CA PRO A 7 -10.87 1.08 14.23
C PRO A 7 -12.16 1.03 13.42
N SER A 8 -12.95 2.10 13.40
CA SER A 8 -14.16 2.18 12.60
C SER A 8 -13.86 2.23 11.09
N ASP A 9 -12.63 2.53 10.70
CA ASP A 9 -12.20 2.53 9.29
C ASP A 9 -11.84 1.14 8.78
N LYS A 10 -11.76 0.14 9.65
CA LYS A 10 -11.28 -1.19 9.24
C LYS A 10 -12.06 -1.76 8.05
N PRO A 11 -13.41 -1.73 8.02
CA PRO A 11 -14.13 -2.23 6.84
C PRO A 11 -13.76 -1.48 5.56
N ALA A 12 -13.56 -0.17 5.64
CA ALA A 12 -13.17 0.64 4.49
C ALA A 12 -11.76 0.28 4.00
N VAL A 13 -10.81 0.08 4.91
CA VAL A 13 -9.45 -0.34 4.56
C VAL A 13 -9.47 -1.67 3.81
N LEU A 14 -10.22 -2.65 4.33
CA LEU A 14 -10.30 -3.96 3.70
C LEU A 14 -10.97 -3.89 2.34
N HIS A 15 -12.00 -3.06 2.20
CA HIS A 15 -12.67 -2.84 0.91
C HIS A 15 -11.72 -2.22 -0.11
N ILE A 16 -11.00 -1.17 0.27
CA ILE A 16 -10.03 -0.49 -0.60
C ILE A 16 -8.94 -1.48 -1.03
N TRP A 17 -8.39 -2.23 -0.06
CA TRP A 17 -7.35 -3.22 -0.35
C TRP A 17 -7.85 -4.27 -1.34
N ARG A 18 -9.05 -4.81 -1.11
CA ARG A 18 -9.63 -5.85 -1.96
C ARG A 18 -9.84 -5.38 -3.39
N GLU A 19 -10.44 -4.19 -3.54
CA GLU A 19 -10.73 -3.64 -4.86
C GLU A 19 -9.47 -3.29 -5.63
N ALA A 20 -8.52 -2.63 -4.98
CA ALA A 20 -7.26 -2.24 -5.60
C ALA A 20 -6.39 -3.45 -5.92
N SER A 21 -6.32 -4.41 -4.99
CA SER A 21 -5.49 -5.61 -5.16
C SER A 21 -6.02 -6.54 -6.27
N ALA A 22 -7.34 -6.61 -6.43
CA ALA A 22 -7.93 -7.43 -7.49
C ALA A 22 -7.47 -6.99 -8.89
N ILE A 23 -7.26 -5.70 -9.09
CA ILE A 23 -6.79 -5.15 -10.37
C ILE A 23 -5.27 -5.23 -10.46
N ALA A 24 -4.57 -4.84 -9.39
CA ALA A 24 -3.11 -4.75 -9.38
C ALA A 24 -2.43 -6.12 -9.34
N HIS A 25 -3.06 -7.12 -8.71
CA HIS A 25 -2.45 -8.41 -8.44
C HIS A 25 -3.32 -9.57 -8.90
N PRO A 26 -3.75 -9.61 -10.19
CA PRO A 26 -4.63 -10.69 -10.68
C PRO A 26 -3.94 -12.05 -10.72
N PHE A 27 -2.61 -12.08 -10.58
CA PHE A 27 -1.81 -13.29 -10.55
C PHE A 27 -1.84 -14.02 -9.20
N LEU A 28 -2.45 -13.41 -8.16
CA LEU A 28 -2.56 -14.05 -6.85
C LEU A 28 -3.78 -14.96 -6.79
N SER A 29 -3.63 -16.13 -6.12
CA SER A 29 -4.75 -17.04 -5.95
C SER A 29 -5.78 -16.49 -4.98
N ALA A 30 -7.05 -16.86 -5.15
CA ALA A 30 -8.14 -16.44 -4.27
C ALA A 30 -7.88 -16.88 -2.82
N ALA A 31 -7.30 -18.06 -2.61
CA ALA A 31 -6.99 -18.55 -1.28
C ALA A 31 -5.94 -17.69 -0.58
N LEU A 32 -4.87 -17.30 -1.29
CA LEU A 32 -3.84 -16.44 -0.74
C LEU A 32 -4.35 -15.03 -0.48
N VAL A 33 -5.21 -14.50 -1.35
CA VAL A 33 -5.83 -13.18 -1.14
C VAL A 33 -6.68 -13.20 0.13
N ALA A 34 -7.47 -14.26 0.35
CA ALA A 34 -8.29 -14.38 1.56
C ALA A 34 -7.43 -14.47 2.82
N GLN A 35 -6.31 -15.20 2.78
CA GLN A 35 -5.38 -15.29 3.90
C GLN A 35 -4.73 -13.95 4.19
N ALA A 36 -4.31 -13.22 3.15
CA ALA A 36 -3.71 -11.90 3.30
C ALA A 36 -4.72 -10.91 3.90
N GLU A 37 -5.96 -10.95 3.46
CA GLU A 37 -7.01 -10.09 4.01
C GLU A 37 -7.21 -10.36 5.50
N ALA A 38 -7.23 -11.63 5.91
CA ALA A 38 -7.36 -12.00 7.31
C ALA A 38 -6.19 -11.49 8.15
N MET A 39 -4.96 -11.56 7.62
CA MET A 39 -3.78 -11.05 8.31
C MET A 39 -3.84 -9.53 8.48
N ILE A 40 -4.29 -8.81 7.46
CA ILE A 40 -4.45 -7.35 7.53
C ILE A 40 -5.49 -7.00 8.61
N ARG A 41 -6.64 -7.66 8.56
CA ARG A 41 -7.75 -7.42 9.47
C ARG A 41 -7.40 -7.73 10.93
N ASP A 42 -6.73 -8.86 11.17
CA ASP A 42 -6.59 -9.41 12.51
C ASP A 42 -5.26 -9.06 13.18
N GLN A 43 -4.24 -8.68 12.42
CA GLN A 43 -2.89 -8.45 12.96
C GLN A 43 -2.26 -7.16 12.48
N PHE A 44 -2.16 -6.95 11.17
CA PHE A 44 -1.35 -5.89 10.61
C PHE A 44 -1.84 -4.49 11.00
N LEU A 45 -3.14 -4.25 10.92
CA LEU A 45 -3.71 -2.92 11.22
C LEU A 45 -3.53 -2.51 12.68
N ASP A 46 -3.40 -3.49 13.58
CA ASP A 46 -3.14 -3.21 15.00
C ASP A 46 -1.69 -2.77 15.25
N LEU A 47 -0.77 -3.14 14.35
CA LEU A 47 0.65 -2.84 14.49
C LEU A 47 1.08 -1.62 13.68
N ALA A 48 0.41 -1.33 12.59
CA ALA A 48 0.82 -0.31 11.64
C ALA A 48 0.34 1.08 12.04
N GLU A 49 1.13 2.09 11.66
CA GLU A 49 0.68 3.47 11.64
C GLU A 49 -0.05 3.69 10.31
N THR A 50 -1.35 3.91 10.35
CA THR A 50 -2.17 3.99 9.14
C THR A 50 -2.83 5.36 9.02
N TRP A 51 -2.80 5.90 7.81
CA TRP A 51 -3.42 7.18 7.47
C TRP A 51 -4.40 6.97 6.34
N MET A 52 -5.58 7.59 6.46
CA MET A 52 -6.64 7.52 5.47
C MET A 52 -6.66 8.78 4.63
N ILE A 53 -7.03 8.66 3.37
CA ILE A 53 -7.35 9.82 2.53
C ILE A 53 -8.79 9.71 2.07
N ASP A 54 -9.56 10.77 2.32
CA ASP A 54 -10.97 10.83 1.98
C ASP A 54 -11.18 11.64 0.69
N ALA A 55 -12.14 11.19 -0.12
CA ALA A 55 -12.64 11.91 -1.28
C ALA A 55 -14.15 12.02 -1.10
N ASP A 56 -14.69 13.26 -1.15
CA ASP A 56 -16.12 13.51 -0.96
C ASP A 56 -16.66 12.88 0.34
N ASP A 57 -15.89 13.03 1.42
CA ASP A 57 -16.20 12.53 2.77
C ASP A 57 -16.24 11.01 2.88
N MET A 58 -15.71 10.28 1.90
CA MET A 58 -15.64 8.82 1.90
C MET A 58 -14.19 8.36 1.77
N PRO A 59 -13.77 7.31 2.51
CA PRO A 59 -12.42 6.78 2.38
C PRO A 59 -12.13 6.32 0.95
N ALA A 60 -11.06 6.84 0.35
CA ALA A 60 -10.66 6.53 -1.02
C ALA A 60 -9.32 5.80 -1.08
N GLY A 61 -8.50 5.90 -0.03
CA GLY A 61 -7.20 5.26 0.00
C GLY A 61 -6.61 5.26 1.39
N PHE A 62 -5.49 4.56 1.55
CA PHE A 62 -4.76 4.55 2.81
C PHE A 62 -3.29 4.21 2.59
N ILE A 63 -2.46 4.62 3.56
CA ILE A 63 -1.07 4.17 3.67
C ILE A 63 -0.88 3.57 5.06
N ALA A 64 -0.24 2.43 5.13
CA ALA A 64 0.06 1.74 6.38
C ALA A 64 1.57 1.55 6.51
N LEU A 65 2.12 2.01 7.63
CA LEU A 65 3.56 2.09 7.84
C LEU A 65 3.97 1.26 9.04
N LEU A 66 5.05 0.50 8.88
CA LEU A 66 5.75 -0.17 9.96
C LEU A 66 7.17 0.41 10.02
N GLY A 67 7.38 1.35 10.95
CA GLY A 67 8.63 2.11 10.96
C GLY A 67 8.78 2.88 9.66
N ASN A 68 9.87 2.66 8.94
CA ASN A 68 10.12 3.28 7.64
C ASN A 68 9.62 2.43 6.47
N GLU A 69 9.03 1.28 6.75
CA GLU A 69 8.50 0.42 5.70
C GLU A 69 7.06 0.79 5.37
N VAL A 70 6.79 1.00 4.08
CA VAL A 70 5.42 1.12 3.57
C VAL A 70 4.88 -0.29 3.41
N GLY A 71 4.11 -0.75 4.40
CA GLY A 71 3.50 -2.08 4.36
C GLY A 71 2.32 -2.16 3.42
N GLY A 72 1.68 -1.02 3.13
CA GLY A 72 0.59 -0.96 2.17
C GLY A 72 0.30 0.46 1.75
N LEU A 73 0.06 0.66 0.46
CA LEU A 73 -0.40 1.92 -0.12
C LEU A 73 -1.41 1.56 -1.20
N PHE A 74 -2.66 1.86 -0.94
CA PHE A 74 -3.74 1.47 -1.84
C PHE A 74 -4.74 2.61 -2.01
N VAL A 75 -5.21 2.79 -3.24
CA VAL A 75 -6.22 3.78 -3.61
C VAL A 75 -7.29 3.04 -4.42
N LEU A 76 -8.56 3.33 -4.14
CA LEU A 76 -9.66 2.76 -4.93
C LEU A 76 -9.42 2.98 -6.42
N PRO A 77 -9.68 1.97 -7.26
CA PRO A 77 -9.45 2.11 -8.71
C PRO A 77 -10.13 3.34 -9.33
N SER A 78 -11.32 3.68 -8.86
CA SER A 78 -12.06 4.85 -9.35
C SER A 78 -11.40 6.19 -8.99
N HIS A 79 -10.45 6.18 -8.06
CA HIS A 79 -9.78 7.39 -7.56
C HIS A 79 -8.28 7.42 -7.88
N GLN A 80 -7.78 6.43 -8.64
CA GLN A 80 -6.40 6.43 -9.08
C GLN A 80 -6.17 7.49 -10.17
N GLY A 81 -4.92 7.94 -10.28
CA GLY A 81 -4.57 8.98 -11.25
C GLY A 81 -4.95 10.39 -10.84
N LYS A 82 -5.35 10.60 -9.60
CA LYS A 82 -5.77 11.92 -9.06
C LYS A 82 -4.80 12.48 -8.03
N GLY A 83 -3.65 11.83 -7.82
CA GLY A 83 -2.64 12.31 -6.89
C GLY A 83 -2.80 11.82 -5.45
N TYR A 84 -3.73 10.93 -5.17
CA TYR A 84 -3.96 10.47 -3.80
C TYR A 84 -2.79 9.63 -3.26
N GLY A 85 -2.24 8.75 -4.07
CA GLY A 85 -1.07 7.96 -3.67
C GLY A 85 0.13 8.84 -3.36
N ARG A 86 0.39 9.84 -4.19
CA ARG A 86 1.46 10.82 -3.97
C ARG A 86 1.23 11.59 -2.68
N ALA A 87 -0.01 12.04 -2.43
CA ALA A 87 -0.33 12.79 -1.21
C ALA A 87 -0.08 11.96 0.04
N LEU A 88 -0.40 10.66 0.02
CA LEU A 88 -0.15 9.76 1.14
C LEU A 88 1.35 9.56 1.38
N LEU A 89 2.14 9.41 0.32
CA LEU A 89 3.60 9.32 0.46
C LEU A 89 4.20 10.63 0.98
N ASP A 90 3.74 11.77 0.47
CA ASP A 90 4.18 13.08 0.97
C ASP A 90 3.90 13.21 2.47
N HIS A 91 2.73 12.75 2.91
CA HIS A 91 2.35 12.78 4.31
C HIS A 91 3.30 11.93 5.17
N ALA A 92 3.62 10.72 4.70
CA ALA A 92 4.55 9.84 5.41
C ALA A 92 5.93 10.48 5.58
N LEU A 93 6.37 11.24 4.58
CA LEU A 93 7.68 11.90 4.61
C LEU A 93 7.72 13.14 5.49
N HIS A 94 6.60 13.61 6.03
CA HIS A 94 6.62 14.69 7.02
C HIS A 94 7.35 14.30 8.30
N THR A 95 7.34 13.01 8.64
CA THR A 95 7.96 12.51 9.89
C THR A 95 9.09 11.51 9.64
N ARG A 96 9.44 11.27 8.37
CA ARG A 96 10.46 10.29 8.01
C ARG A 96 11.39 10.86 6.95
N VAL A 97 12.67 10.46 7.03
CA VAL A 97 13.69 10.87 6.05
C VAL A 97 13.92 9.78 5.00
N GLU A 98 13.39 8.60 5.23
CA GLU A 98 13.52 7.49 4.29
C GLU A 98 12.30 6.59 4.35
N LEU A 99 12.03 5.92 3.23
CA LEU A 99 10.98 4.92 3.12
C LEU A 99 11.51 3.72 2.35
N GLU A 100 11.03 2.54 2.72
CA GLU A 100 11.33 1.30 2.02
C GLU A 100 10.03 0.55 1.77
N LEU A 101 9.96 -0.15 0.64
CA LEU A 101 8.79 -0.97 0.33
C LEU A 101 9.20 -2.13 -0.58
N CYS A 102 8.29 -3.08 -0.71
CA CYS A 102 8.43 -4.17 -1.67
C CYS A 102 7.24 -4.11 -2.63
N VAL A 103 7.51 -4.27 -3.91
CA VAL A 103 6.48 -4.30 -4.94
C VAL A 103 6.63 -5.58 -5.76
N PHE A 104 5.53 -6.26 -6.05
CA PHE A 104 5.58 -7.44 -6.91
C PHE A 104 6.18 -7.08 -8.26
N ALA A 105 7.12 -7.90 -8.74
CA ALA A 105 7.76 -7.67 -10.04
C ALA A 105 6.72 -7.64 -11.16
N ALA A 106 5.64 -8.41 -11.03
CA ALA A 106 4.56 -8.44 -12.02
C ALA A 106 3.68 -7.18 -12.00
N ASN A 107 3.75 -6.37 -10.95
CA ASN A 107 2.97 -5.14 -10.85
C ASN A 107 3.75 -3.97 -11.44
N HIS A 108 3.79 -3.89 -12.76
CA HIS A 108 4.58 -2.87 -13.47
C HIS A 108 4.08 -1.45 -13.23
N GLN A 109 2.76 -1.29 -13.06
CA GLN A 109 2.17 0.02 -12.83
C GLN A 109 2.65 0.61 -11.50
N ALA A 110 2.63 -0.18 -10.43
CA ALA A 110 3.11 0.27 -9.12
C ALA A 110 4.61 0.55 -9.14
N HIS A 111 5.40 -0.33 -9.78
CA HIS A 111 6.83 -0.12 -9.92
C HIS A 111 7.13 1.22 -10.60
N GLY A 112 6.44 1.51 -11.69
CA GLY A 112 6.59 2.78 -12.41
C GLY A 112 6.16 3.98 -11.57
N PHE A 113 5.07 3.85 -10.80
CA PHE A 113 4.60 4.90 -9.92
C PHE A 113 5.64 5.25 -8.84
N TYR A 114 6.18 4.22 -8.17
CA TYR A 114 7.18 4.45 -7.12
C TYR A 114 8.47 5.03 -7.69
N LYS A 115 8.91 4.53 -8.85
CA LYS A 115 10.09 5.05 -9.52
C LYS A 115 9.92 6.52 -9.90
N ALA A 116 8.78 6.88 -10.44
CA ALA A 116 8.48 8.27 -10.81
C ALA A 116 8.41 9.17 -9.57
N TYR A 117 7.97 8.64 -8.43
CA TYR A 117 7.93 9.40 -7.18
C TYR A 117 9.34 9.69 -6.64
N GLY A 118 10.31 8.81 -6.91
CA GLY A 118 11.69 8.99 -6.47
C GLY A 118 12.32 7.78 -5.81
N PHE A 119 11.60 6.66 -5.75
CA PHE A 119 12.17 5.41 -5.22
C PHE A 119 13.15 4.82 -6.20
N GLN A 120 14.20 4.20 -5.66
CA GLN A 120 15.19 3.46 -6.43
C GLN A 120 14.97 1.98 -6.23
N ALA A 121 14.98 1.23 -7.34
CA ALA A 121 14.85 -0.22 -7.30
C ALA A 121 16.15 -0.84 -6.78
N GLY A 122 16.00 -1.77 -5.83
CA GLY A 122 17.09 -2.53 -5.28
C GLY A 122 17.04 -3.99 -5.69
N GLU A 123 17.25 -4.89 -4.72
CA GLU A 123 17.29 -6.32 -5.05
C GLU A 123 15.90 -6.88 -5.35
N GLU A 124 15.88 -7.89 -6.21
CA GLU A 124 14.69 -8.70 -6.43
C GLU A 124 14.82 -9.95 -5.57
N ARG A 125 13.73 -10.35 -4.92
CA ARG A 125 13.70 -11.53 -4.07
C ARG A 125 12.34 -12.21 -4.18
N LEU A 126 12.25 -13.44 -3.68
CA LEU A 126 11.00 -14.18 -3.67
C LEU A 126 10.20 -13.83 -2.42
N ASN A 127 8.94 -13.43 -2.61
CA ASN A 127 7.98 -13.35 -1.51
C ASN A 127 7.47 -14.76 -1.25
N SER A 128 7.87 -15.36 -0.12
CA SER A 128 7.56 -16.75 0.16
C SER A 128 6.09 -16.99 0.49
N PHE A 129 5.39 -15.98 1.00
CA PHE A 129 3.97 -16.11 1.30
C PHE A 129 3.13 -16.24 0.02
N PHE A 130 3.39 -15.36 -0.96
CA PHE A 130 2.65 -15.36 -2.22
C PHE A 130 3.32 -16.17 -3.34
N ASP A 131 4.55 -16.64 -3.11
CA ASP A 131 5.34 -17.35 -4.12
C ASP A 131 5.50 -16.51 -5.40
N GLN A 132 5.82 -15.24 -5.22
CA GLN A 132 5.96 -14.27 -6.31
C GLN A 132 7.23 -13.45 -6.14
N PRO A 133 7.95 -13.14 -7.24
CA PRO A 133 9.09 -12.22 -7.17
C PRO A 133 8.64 -10.83 -6.77
N GLU A 134 9.42 -10.18 -5.92
CA GLU A 134 9.19 -8.79 -5.53
C GLU A 134 10.49 -8.01 -5.59
N ILE A 135 10.38 -6.70 -5.77
CA ILE A 135 11.50 -5.79 -5.86
C ILE A 135 11.47 -4.89 -4.63
N VAL A 136 12.59 -4.82 -3.92
CA VAL A 136 12.77 -3.89 -2.80
C VAL A 136 13.04 -2.51 -3.40
N MET A 137 12.32 -1.51 -2.94
CA MET A 137 12.52 -0.13 -3.40
C MET A 137 12.77 0.77 -2.20
N HIS A 138 13.63 1.75 -2.39
CA HIS A 138 14.09 2.62 -1.31
C HIS A 138 14.10 4.09 -1.75
N LEU A 139 13.70 4.98 -0.84
CA LEU A 139 13.76 6.41 -1.05
C LEU A 139 14.41 7.06 0.17
N SER A 140 15.41 7.92 -0.10
CA SER A 140 16.05 8.76 0.92
C SER A 140 15.88 10.22 0.54
N ARG A 141 15.62 11.03 1.54
CA ARG A 141 15.51 12.48 1.36
C ARG A 141 16.86 13.14 1.56
#